data_c77a1de123a8f00433342566499d985f
#
_entry.id   c77a1de123a8f00433342566499d985f
#
_cell.length_a   1.000
_cell.length_b   1.000
_cell.length_c   1.000
_cell.angle_alpha   90.00
_cell.angle_beta   90.00
_cell.angle_gamma   90.00
#
_symmetry.space_group_name_H-M   'P 1'
#
loop_
_entity.id
_entity.type
_entity.pdbx_description
1 polymer ?
#
loop_
_entity_poly.entity_id
_entity_poly.type
_entity_poly.pdbx_seq_one_letter_code
_entity_poly.pdbx_strand_id
1 'polypeptide(L)'
;YYIGALLARFGRAQVPLPGGCDIGRRPIDQHIKGMRALGAKVETTRGMVLAEADELTGSDVFMDMVTVGGTINVMLAASRAKGITTIYNAAKEPHIVDLANFLNSMGCRVKGAGTDVIRIRGVDTLQCRRPYAVIPDQIETGTLMIAAAATHGDVTICGCIPTHMEALTAKLLEMGARVEERDDAIRVRSLGAHRAVTFKTQVYPGFPTDLQQPMSALLCTATGTSTVVENIFESRFRHLSEMERMGARVRIYEQTAVIEGVPQLHGAAVEATDLRAGAALV
;
A
#
# COMPACT_ATOMS: atom_id res chain seq x y z
N TYR A 1 5.91 3.62 11.76
CA TYR A 1 5.70 2.31 12.38
C TYR A 1 6.39 2.13 13.74
N TYR A 2 7.49 2.84 14.00
CA TYR A 2 8.27 2.65 15.23
C TYR A 2 7.55 3.03 16.52
N ILE A 3 6.58 3.96 16.49
CA ILE A 3 5.93 4.46 17.70
C ILE A 3 5.23 3.33 18.48
N GLY A 4 4.45 2.48 17.79
CA GLY A 4 3.75 1.36 18.43
C GLY A 4 4.70 0.30 18.99
N ALA A 5 5.73 -0.07 18.22
CA ALA A 5 6.72 -1.06 18.63
C ALA A 5 7.57 -0.58 19.82
N LEU A 6 8.06 0.67 19.79
CA LEU A 6 8.86 1.24 20.86
C LEU A 6 8.03 1.42 22.14
N LEU A 7 6.79 1.90 22.00
CA LEU A 7 5.90 2.05 23.14
C LEU A 7 5.60 0.70 23.79
N ALA A 8 5.30 -0.34 23.00
CA ALA A 8 5.08 -1.68 23.49
C ALA A 8 6.32 -2.27 24.19
N ARG A 9 7.51 -1.98 23.69
CA ARG A 9 8.76 -2.54 24.21
C ARG A 9 9.31 -1.82 25.43
N PHE A 10 9.25 -0.47 25.41
CA PHE A 10 9.98 0.38 26.34
C PHE A 10 9.08 1.30 27.19
N GLY A 11 7.77 1.29 26.97
CA GLY A 11 6.84 2.22 27.62
C GLY A 11 6.97 3.66 27.15
N ARG A 12 7.90 3.95 26.25
CA ARG A 12 8.15 5.29 25.69
C ARG A 12 8.62 5.22 24.24
N ALA A 13 8.23 6.20 23.46
CA ALA A 13 8.66 6.38 22.09
C ALA A 13 8.85 7.85 21.76
N GLN A 14 9.91 8.16 21.03
CA GLN A 14 10.15 9.46 20.44
C GLN A 14 10.52 9.24 18.97
N VAL A 15 9.66 9.69 18.06
CA VAL A 15 9.83 9.48 16.62
C VAL A 15 9.55 10.78 15.86
N PRO A 16 10.26 11.06 14.76
CA PRO A 16 9.94 12.20 13.91
C PRO A 16 8.59 12.02 13.23
N LEU A 17 7.96 13.15 12.87
CA LEU A 17 6.80 13.13 11.98
C LEU A 17 7.19 12.45 10.64
N PRO A 18 6.22 11.77 9.99
CA PRO A 18 6.51 11.06 8.75
C PRO A 18 6.99 12.01 7.65
N GLY A 19 8.10 11.65 7.03
CA GLY A 19 8.60 12.22 5.78
C GLY A 19 8.27 11.33 4.60
N GLY A 20 9.04 11.45 3.53
CA GLY A 20 8.95 10.65 2.31
C GLY A 20 8.60 11.50 1.09
N CYS A 21 8.11 10.84 0.02
CA CYS A 21 7.75 11.50 -1.23
C CYS A 21 6.63 12.54 -1.04
N ASP A 22 6.68 13.63 -1.80
CA ASP A 22 5.68 14.69 -1.78
C ASP A 22 4.47 14.28 -2.66
N ILE A 23 3.62 13.41 -2.12
CA ILE A 23 2.43 12.86 -2.77
C ILE A 23 1.12 13.29 -2.10
N GLY A 24 1.20 14.11 -1.05
CA GLY A 24 0.07 14.58 -0.26
C GLY A 24 0.34 14.50 1.24
N ARG A 25 -0.68 14.85 2.01
CA ARG A 25 -0.61 14.84 3.48
C ARG A 25 -0.46 13.41 4.02
N ARG A 26 0.29 13.28 5.10
CA ARG A 26 0.45 12.02 5.85
C ARG A 26 0.00 12.19 7.28
N PRO A 27 -1.31 12.30 7.52
CA PRO A 27 -1.84 12.50 8.86
C PRO A 27 -1.52 11.30 9.74
N ILE A 28 -1.21 11.56 11.00
CA ILE A 28 -0.94 10.56 12.04
C ILE A 28 -1.98 10.55 13.15
N ASP A 29 -3.08 11.24 12.96
CA ASP A 29 -4.19 11.36 13.90
C ASP A 29 -4.73 10.00 14.34
N GLN A 30 -4.90 9.05 13.41
CA GLN A 30 -5.36 7.70 13.71
C GLN A 30 -4.33 6.89 14.50
N HIS A 31 -3.03 7.11 14.25
CA HIS A 31 -1.96 6.53 15.06
C HIS A 31 -2.03 7.04 16.50
N ILE A 32 -2.13 8.37 16.68
CA ILE A 32 -2.24 9.02 18.00
C ILE A 32 -3.50 8.56 18.72
N LYS A 33 -4.64 8.52 18.02
CA LYS A 33 -5.91 8.04 18.55
C LYS A 33 -5.78 6.62 19.10
N GLY A 34 -5.18 5.72 18.32
CA GLY A 34 -4.96 4.34 18.73
C GLY A 34 -4.06 4.21 19.96
N MET A 35 -2.94 4.95 20.01
CA MET A 35 -2.04 4.93 21.17
C MET A 35 -2.75 5.46 22.44
N ARG A 36 -3.51 6.55 22.32
CA ARG A 36 -4.28 7.12 23.44
C ARG A 36 -5.35 6.16 23.95
N ALA A 37 -6.03 5.45 23.04
CA ALA A 37 -7.03 4.44 23.42
C ALA A 37 -6.41 3.30 24.23
N LEU A 38 -5.15 2.96 23.99
CA LEU A 38 -4.38 1.98 24.77
C LEU A 38 -3.78 2.53 26.06
N GLY A 39 -4.09 3.78 26.42
CA GLY A 39 -3.66 4.41 27.67
C GLY A 39 -2.37 5.23 27.59
N ALA A 40 -1.80 5.42 26.42
CA ALA A 40 -0.60 6.23 26.27
C ALA A 40 -0.91 7.73 26.27
N LYS A 41 -0.02 8.52 26.88
CA LYS A 41 0.04 9.98 26.70
C LYS A 41 0.82 10.25 25.42
N VAL A 42 0.23 11.02 24.49
CA VAL A 42 0.87 11.31 23.21
C VAL A 42 0.83 12.81 22.94
N GLU A 43 1.99 13.37 22.67
CA GLU A 43 2.18 14.78 22.33
C GLU A 43 2.95 14.92 21.03
N THR A 44 2.69 16.00 20.30
CA THR A 44 3.44 16.35 19.10
C THR A 44 4.11 17.70 19.34
N THR A 45 5.42 17.74 19.33
CA THR A 45 6.20 18.95 19.55
C THR A 45 7.46 18.97 18.68
N ARG A 46 7.77 20.14 18.15
CA ARG A 46 9.01 20.39 17.35
C ARG A 46 9.26 19.34 16.26
N GLY A 47 8.22 18.90 15.56
CA GLY A 47 8.34 17.90 14.50
C GLY A 47 8.53 16.45 14.98
N MET A 48 8.38 16.20 16.30
CA MET A 48 8.49 14.89 16.91
C MET A 48 7.15 14.47 17.54
N VAL A 49 6.91 13.16 17.54
CA VAL A 49 5.84 12.53 18.33
C VAL A 49 6.48 11.89 19.55
N LEU A 50 6.01 12.29 20.72
CA LEU A 50 6.39 11.75 22.02
C LEU A 50 5.23 10.92 22.53
N ALA A 51 5.47 9.66 22.90
CA ALA A 51 4.45 8.79 23.48
C ALA A 51 5.02 8.08 24.70
N GLU A 52 4.23 8.05 25.79
CA GLU A 52 4.62 7.42 27.05
C GLU A 52 3.42 6.69 27.66
N ALA A 53 3.67 5.51 28.23
CA ALA A 53 2.71 4.76 29.00
C ALA A 53 3.46 3.92 30.05
N ASP A 54 3.01 3.97 31.30
CA ASP A 54 3.49 3.06 32.34
C ASP A 54 3.09 1.62 32.03
N GLU A 55 1.87 1.47 31.51
CA GLU A 55 1.32 0.20 31.07
C GLU A 55 0.31 0.43 29.95
N LEU A 56 0.38 -0.38 28.88
CA LEU A 56 -0.64 -0.39 27.82
C LEU A 56 -1.78 -1.34 28.19
N THR A 57 -3.00 -0.87 28.07
CA THR A 57 -4.22 -1.65 28.36
C THR A 57 -5.05 -1.81 27.07
N GLY A 58 -5.51 -3.02 26.83
CA GLY A 58 -6.38 -3.33 25.69
C GLY A 58 -7.68 -2.55 25.74
N SER A 59 -8.11 -2.07 24.58
CA SER A 59 -9.30 -1.22 24.41
C SER A 59 -9.91 -1.42 23.04
N ASP A 60 -11.14 -0.97 22.85
CA ASP A 60 -11.76 -0.84 21.55
C ASP A 60 -11.25 0.42 20.84
N VAL A 61 -10.70 0.25 19.64
CA VAL A 61 -10.13 1.31 18.80
C VAL A 61 -10.89 1.40 17.49
N PHE A 62 -11.71 2.41 17.31
CA PHE A 62 -12.39 2.66 16.05
C PHE A 62 -11.57 3.62 15.20
N MET A 63 -11.14 3.16 14.00
CA MET A 63 -10.46 3.98 13.00
C MET A 63 -11.49 4.80 12.24
N ASP A 64 -11.38 6.14 12.25
CA ASP A 64 -12.31 7.03 11.53
C ASP A 64 -12.21 6.86 10.02
N MET A 65 -11.03 6.44 9.56
CA MET A 65 -10.74 6.06 8.18
C MET A 65 -9.87 4.81 8.15
N VAL A 66 -9.99 4.01 7.09
CA VAL A 66 -9.10 2.87 6.87
C VAL A 66 -7.68 3.39 6.66
N THR A 67 -6.75 2.94 7.49
CA THR A 67 -5.34 3.33 7.41
C THR A 67 -4.42 2.15 7.72
N VAL A 68 -3.56 1.82 6.78
CA VAL A 68 -2.55 0.78 6.95
C VAL A 68 -1.60 1.10 8.10
N GLY A 69 -1.04 2.31 8.10
CA GLY A 69 -0.08 2.73 9.11
C GLY A 69 -0.68 2.76 10.52
N GLY A 70 -1.90 3.30 10.66
CA GLY A 70 -2.64 3.30 11.92
C GLY A 70 -2.91 1.89 12.43
N THR A 71 -3.44 1.01 11.58
CA THR A 71 -3.71 -0.39 11.92
C THR A 71 -2.44 -1.10 12.39
N ILE A 72 -1.34 -1.04 11.65
CA ILE A 72 -0.06 -1.66 12.01
C ILE A 72 0.45 -1.14 13.36
N ASN A 73 0.45 0.18 13.57
CA ASN A 73 0.95 0.75 14.82
C ASN A 73 0.12 0.31 16.03
N VAL A 74 -1.21 0.28 15.90
CA VAL A 74 -2.07 -0.22 16.98
C VAL A 74 -1.86 -1.72 17.22
N MET A 75 -1.71 -2.54 16.17
CA MET A 75 -1.39 -3.96 16.31
C MET A 75 -0.08 -4.18 17.06
N LEU A 76 0.97 -3.41 16.72
CA LEU A 76 2.27 -3.51 17.38
C LEU A 76 2.18 -3.09 18.86
N ALA A 77 1.51 -1.99 19.17
CA ALA A 77 1.31 -1.56 20.55
C ALA A 77 0.46 -2.57 21.36
N ALA A 78 -0.65 -3.02 20.78
CA ALA A 78 -1.58 -3.97 21.38
C ALA A 78 -0.97 -5.36 21.62
N SER A 79 0.10 -5.72 20.88
CA SER A 79 0.77 -7.02 21.03
C SER A 79 1.31 -7.28 22.45
N ARG A 80 1.52 -6.21 23.24
CA ARG A 80 1.96 -6.26 24.62
C ARG A 80 1.04 -5.54 25.61
N ALA A 81 -0.12 -5.05 25.15
CA ALA A 81 -1.11 -4.44 26.04
C ALA A 81 -1.80 -5.51 26.90
N LYS A 82 -2.08 -5.19 28.17
CA LYS A 82 -2.86 -6.06 29.04
C LYS A 82 -4.31 -6.17 28.59
N GLY A 83 -4.81 -7.39 28.44
CA GLY A 83 -6.19 -7.65 28.04
C GLY A 83 -6.38 -7.83 26.54
N ILE A 84 -7.48 -7.36 26.00
CA ILE A 84 -7.87 -7.51 24.59
C ILE A 84 -8.03 -6.14 23.96
N THR A 85 -7.41 -5.96 22.81
CA THR A 85 -7.65 -4.80 21.95
C THR A 85 -8.49 -5.25 20.75
N THR A 86 -9.53 -4.48 20.41
CA THR A 86 -10.30 -4.68 19.19
C THR A 86 -10.16 -3.44 18.31
N ILE A 87 -9.66 -3.62 17.11
CA ILE A 87 -9.55 -2.56 16.09
C ILE A 87 -10.74 -2.71 15.15
N TYR A 88 -11.57 -1.68 15.04
CA TYR A 88 -12.68 -1.58 14.08
C TYR A 88 -12.27 -0.69 12.91
N ASN A 89 -12.83 -0.96 11.74
CA ASN A 89 -12.49 -0.31 10.48
C ASN A 89 -10.99 -0.43 10.14
N ALA A 90 -10.42 -1.60 10.44
CA ALA A 90 -9.02 -1.93 10.20
C ALA A 90 -8.70 -2.04 8.71
N ALA A 91 -7.48 -1.78 8.35
CA ALA A 91 -6.94 -2.07 7.03
C ALA A 91 -6.88 -3.59 6.77
N LYS A 92 -7.07 -4.01 5.50
CA LYS A 92 -7.22 -5.42 5.10
C LYS A 92 -6.09 -5.93 4.21
N GLU A 93 -5.12 -5.09 3.92
CA GLU A 93 -4.01 -5.37 3.02
C GLU A 93 -3.27 -6.66 3.41
N PRO A 94 -2.74 -7.41 2.44
CA PRO A 94 -2.05 -8.69 2.68
C PRO A 94 -0.97 -8.63 3.75
N HIS A 95 -0.20 -7.54 3.81
CA HIS A 95 0.83 -7.35 4.82
C HIS A 95 0.29 -7.07 6.24
N ILE A 96 -0.99 -6.73 6.39
CA ILE A 96 -1.67 -6.71 7.72
C ILE A 96 -1.88 -8.15 8.20
N VAL A 97 -2.28 -9.05 7.29
CA VAL A 97 -2.44 -10.48 7.58
C VAL A 97 -1.07 -11.09 7.91
N ASP A 98 -0.05 -10.74 7.15
CA ASP A 98 1.32 -11.19 7.37
C ASP A 98 1.85 -10.76 8.74
N LEU A 99 1.65 -9.48 9.11
CA LEU A 99 1.99 -8.99 10.46
C LEU A 99 1.25 -9.76 11.56
N ALA A 100 -0.03 -10.06 11.36
CA ALA A 100 -0.80 -10.85 12.33
C ALA A 100 -0.22 -12.26 12.48
N ASN A 101 0.15 -12.91 11.37
CA ASN A 101 0.80 -14.22 11.36
C ASN A 101 2.18 -14.16 12.05
N PHE A 102 2.97 -13.13 11.78
CA PHE A 102 4.24 -12.90 12.44
C PHE A 102 4.08 -12.74 13.96
N LEU A 103 3.17 -11.88 14.42
CA LEU A 103 2.87 -11.71 15.85
C LEU A 103 2.37 -13.01 16.49
N ASN A 104 1.52 -13.77 15.80
CA ASN A 104 1.05 -15.08 16.26
C ASN A 104 2.20 -16.09 16.38
N SER A 105 3.16 -16.08 15.45
CA SER A 105 4.35 -16.94 15.50
C SER A 105 5.24 -16.65 16.70
N MET A 106 5.18 -15.43 17.24
CA MET A 106 5.90 -15.00 18.45
C MET A 106 5.10 -15.20 19.75
N GLY A 107 3.89 -15.76 19.68
CA GLY A 107 3.07 -16.11 20.84
C GLY A 107 1.93 -15.11 21.15
N CYS A 108 1.78 -14.02 20.40
CA CYS A 108 0.61 -13.16 20.47
C CYS A 108 -0.64 -13.91 19.97
N ARG A 109 -1.83 -13.37 20.22
CA ARG A 109 -3.08 -13.94 19.72
C ARG A 109 -3.85 -12.89 18.92
N VAL A 110 -3.59 -12.84 17.63
CA VAL A 110 -4.27 -11.94 16.66
C VAL A 110 -5.26 -12.75 15.85
N LYS A 111 -6.50 -12.26 15.75
CA LYS A 111 -7.58 -12.84 14.94
C LYS A 111 -8.27 -11.76 14.13
N GLY A 112 -8.83 -12.11 12.97
CA GLY A 112 -9.62 -11.22 12.12
C GLY A 112 -8.79 -10.36 11.17
N ALA A 113 -7.46 -10.48 11.12
CA ALA A 113 -6.66 -9.81 10.09
C ALA A 113 -7.15 -10.20 8.68
N GLY A 114 -7.21 -9.21 7.78
CA GLY A 114 -7.86 -9.36 6.46
C GLY A 114 -9.36 -9.02 6.46
N THR A 115 -9.94 -8.76 7.63
CA THR A 115 -11.29 -8.22 7.77
C THR A 115 -11.24 -6.80 8.38
N ASP A 116 -12.38 -6.15 8.50
CA ASP A 116 -12.51 -4.82 9.10
C ASP A 116 -12.42 -4.81 10.63
N VAL A 117 -12.38 -6.00 11.27
CA VAL A 117 -12.27 -6.12 12.73
C VAL A 117 -11.11 -7.04 13.11
N ILE A 118 -10.11 -6.49 13.80
CA ILE A 118 -8.95 -7.24 14.30
C ILE A 118 -8.98 -7.28 15.83
N ARG A 119 -8.90 -8.47 16.41
CA ARG A 119 -8.82 -8.69 17.86
C ARG A 119 -7.45 -9.21 18.24
N ILE A 120 -6.84 -8.55 19.22
CA ILE A 120 -5.49 -8.83 19.68
C ILE A 120 -5.51 -9.05 21.19
N ARG A 121 -5.04 -10.20 21.63
CA ARG A 121 -4.73 -10.44 23.04
C ARG A 121 -3.23 -10.29 23.21
N GLY A 122 -2.79 -9.25 23.87
CA GLY A 122 -1.39 -9.00 24.15
C GLY A 122 -0.78 -10.05 25.07
N VAL A 123 0.54 -10.10 25.09
CA VAL A 123 1.36 -11.03 25.88
C VAL A 123 2.51 -10.29 26.54
N ASP A 124 2.99 -10.78 27.68
CA ASP A 124 4.10 -10.14 28.42
C ASP A 124 5.42 -10.19 27.64
N THR A 125 5.62 -11.24 26.84
CA THR A 125 6.82 -11.44 26.04
C THR A 125 6.50 -12.01 24.67
N LEU A 126 7.13 -11.44 23.65
CA LEU A 126 7.14 -11.96 22.29
C LEU A 126 8.47 -12.68 22.05
N GLN A 127 8.42 -13.91 21.55
CA GLN A 127 9.62 -14.73 21.31
C GLN A 127 9.57 -15.33 19.92
N CYS A 128 10.53 -14.97 19.09
CA CYS A 128 10.73 -15.62 17.80
C CYS A 128 11.35 -17.00 18.02
N ARG A 129 10.58 -18.07 17.82
CA ARG A 129 11.03 -19.46 18.05
C ARG A 129 11.57 -20.14 16.80
N ARG A 130 11.35 -19.58 15.63
CA ARG A 130 11.80 -20.07 14.31
C ARG A 130 11.84 -18.92 13.31
N PRO A 131 12.63 -19.05 12.24
CA PRO A 131 12.61 -18.07 11.15
C PRO A 131 11.20 -17.85 10.63
N TYR A 132 10.88 -16.61 10.29
CA TYR A 132 9.63 -16.21 9.66
C TYR A 132 9.92 -15.70 8.26
N ALA A 133 9.24 -16.24 7.26
CA ALA A 133 9.33 -15.75 5.89
C ALA A 133 8.24 -14.70 5.65
N VAL A 134 8.66 -13.51 5.27
CA VAL A 134 7.75 -12.43 4.87
C VAL A 134 7.12 -12.79 3.52
N ILE A 135 5.85 -12.45 3.33
CA ILE A 135 5.16 -12.69 2.05
C ILE A 135 5.79 -11.87 0.91
N PRO A 136 5.65 -12.33 -0.36
CA PRO A 136 6.04 -11.56 -1.53
C PRO A 136 5.37 -10.20 -1.60
N ASP A 137 6.10 -9.20 -2.12
CA ASP A 137 5.58 -7.85 -2.31
C ASP A 137 4.63 -7.79 -3.52
N GLN A 138 3.35 -7.51 -3.26
CA GLN A 138 2.35 -7.36 -4.31
C GLN A 138 2.65 -6.18 -5.26
N ILE A 139 3.32 -5.13 -4.78
CA ILE A 139 3.62 -3.96 -5.60
C ILE A 139 4.78 -4.25 -6.56
N GLU A 140 5.80 -4.98 -6.11
CA GLU A 140 6.86 -5.49 -6.98
C GLU A 140 6.27 -6.41 -8.06
N THR A 141 5.45 -7.39 -7.65
CA THR A 141 4.75 -8.30 -8.56
C THR A 141 3.94 -7.53 -9.61
N GLY A 142 3.11 -6.57 -9.16
CA GLY A 142 2.27 -5.76 -10.05
C GLY A 142 3.08 -4.86 -10.99
N THR A 143 4.17 -4.29 -10.52
CA THR A 143 5.07 -3.50 -11.37
C THR A 143 5.65 -4.33 -12.51
N LEU A 144 6.10 -5.56 -12.23
CA LEU A 144 6.60 -6.49 -13.25
C LEU A 144 5.49 -6.97 -14.20
N MET A 145 4.26 -7.19 -13.72
CA MET A 145 3.11 -7.50 -14.56
C MET A 145 2.81 -6.38 -15.57
N ILE A 146 2.82 -5.13 -15.09
CA ILE A 146 2.60 -3.95 -15.93
C ILE A 146 3.75 -3.76 -16.92
N ALA A 147 5.00 -3.94 -16.49
CA ALA A 147 6.16 -3.86 -17.37
C ALA A 147 6.10 -4.91 -18.50
N ALA A 148 5.71 -6.15 -18.19
CA ALA A 148 5.50 -7.18 -19.19
C ALA A 148 4.42 -6.79 -20.21
N ALA A 149 3.33 -6.18 -19.77
CA ALA A 149 2.29 -5.66 -20.65
C ALA A 149 2.79 -4.50 -21.51
N ALA A 150 3.44 -3.49 -20.90
CA ALA A 150 3.91 -2.29 -21.59
C ALA A 150 4.96 -2.57 -22.67
N THR A 151 5.79 -3.60 -22.48
CA THR A 151 6.84 -4.02 -23.42
C THR A 151 6.38 -5.09 -24.43
N HIS A 152 5.09 -5.39 -24.48
CA HIS A 152 4.52 -6.45 -25.32
C HIS A 152 5.21 -7.81 -25.12
N GLY A 153 5.58 -8.10 -23.87
CA GLY A 153 6.35 -9.27 -23.47
C GLY A 153 5.50 -10.51 -23.19
N ASP A 154 6.21 -11.60 -22.92
CA ASP A 154 5.68 -12.86 -22.40
C ASP A 154 6.55 -13.24 -21.20
N VAL A 155 6.11 -12.88 -19.99
CA VAL A 155 6.89 -12.96 -18.76
C VAL A 155 6.14 -13.76 -17.71
N THR A 156 6.83 -14.67 -17.04
CA THR A 156 6.34 -15.38 -15.86
C THR A 156 7.01 -14.81 -14.61
N ILE A 157 6.23 -14.25 -13.71
CA ILE A 157 6.65 -13.75 -12.39
C ILE A 157 6.44 -14.89 -11.39
N CYS A 158 7.52 -15.39 -10.81
CA CYS A 158 7.50 -16.49 -9.85
C CYS A 158 7.66 -15.98 -8.41
N GLY A 159 7.25 -16.79 -7.42
CA GLY A 159 7.34 -16.46 -6.02
C GLY A 159 6.40 -15.32 -5.65
N CYS A 160 5.21 -15.26 -6.21
CA CYS A 160 4.17 -14.28 -5.92
C CYS A 160 2.89 -14.96 -5.40
N ILE A 161 1.95 -14.17 -4.92
CA ILE A 161 0.64 -14.64 -4.47
C ILE A 161 -0.43 -14.07 -5.42
N PRO A 162 -0.95 -14.86 -6.37
CA PRO A 162 -1.87 -14.37 -7.40
C PRO A 162 -3.12 -13.69 -6.85
N THR A 163 -3.71 -14.20 -5.78
CA THR A 163 -4.91 -13.61 -5.15
C THR A 163 -4.70 -12.19 -4.62
N HIS A 164 -3.45 -11.76 -4.42
CA HIS A 164 -3.15 -10.36 -4.07
C HIS A 164 -3.21 -9.41 -5.26
N MET A 165 -3.26 -9.94 -6.49
CA MET A 165 -3.16 -9.18 -7.73
C MET A 165 -4.48 -9.03 -8.48
N GLU A 166 -5.60 -9.52 -7.91
CA GLU A 166 -6.91 -9.59 -8.59
C GLU A 166 -7.34 -8.27 -9.24
N ALA A 167 -7.18 -7.14 -8.54
CA ALA A 167 -7.56 -5.83 -9.06
C ALA A 167 -6.74 -5.41 -10.29
N LEU A 168 -5.44 -5.71 -10.32
CA LEU A 168 -4.57 -5.46 -11.48
C LEU A 168 -4.83 -6.48 -12.59
N THR A 169 -4.92 -7.77 -12.26
CA THR A 169 -5.22 -8.85 -13.20
C THR A 169 -6.49 -8.51 -14.00
N ALA A 170 -7.56 -8.10 -13.30
CA ALA A 170 -8.81 -7.70 -13.96
C ALA A 170 -8.62 -6.57 -14.97
N LYS A 171 -7.82 -5.55 -14.64
CA LYS A 171 -7.56 -4.42 -15.55
C LYS A 171 -6.66 -4.80 -16.73
N LEU A 172 -5.66 -5.63 -16.55
CA LEU A 172 -4.83 -6.13 -17.65
C LEU A 172 -5.65 -7.00 -18.62
N LEU A 173 -6.54 -7.85 -18.12
CA LEU A 173 -7.47 -8.62 -18.94
C LEU A 173 -8.45 -7.72 -19.72
N GLU A 174 -9.01 -6.67 -19.08
CA GLU A 174 -9.86 -5.68 -19.72
C GLU A 174 -9.13 -4.93 -20.85
N MET A 175 -7.83 -4.65 -20.67
CA MET A 175 -6.96 -4.05 -21.69
C MET A 175 -6.63 -4.99 -22.85
N GLY A 176 -6.87 -6.29 -22.72
CA GLY A 176 -6.63 -7.30 -23.73
C GLY A 176 -5.32 -8.08 -23.56
N ALA A 177 -4.60 -7.90 -22.46
CA ALA A 177 -3.49 -8.80 -22.10
C ALA A 177 -4.04 -10.19 -21.69
N ARG A 178 -3.20 -11.21 -21.80
CA ARG A 178 -3.50 -12.54 -21.26
C ARG A 178 -2.76 -12.73 -19.96
N VAL A 179 -3.48 -13.11 -18.91
CA VAL A 179 -2.93 -13.39 -17.58
C VAL A 179 -3.29 -14.81 -17.20
N GLU A 180 -2.28 -15.62 -16.91
CA GLU A 180 -2.41 -17.01 -16.47
C GLU A 180 -1.88 -17.11 -15.03
N GLU A 181 -2.73 -17.47 -14.10
CA GLU A 181 -2.38 -17.64 -12.68
C GLU A 181 -2.08 -19.11 -12.38
N ARG A 182 -1.05 -19.34 -11.55
CA ARG A 182 -0.66 -20.64 -11.00
C ARG A 182 -0.55 -20.49 -9.48
N ASP A 183 -0.18 -21.55 -8.75
CA ASP A 183 -0.13 -21.53 -7.28
C ASP A 183 0.75 -20.40 -6.72
N ASP A 184 1.94 -20.19 -7.28
CA ASP A 184 2.94 -19.21 -6.83
C ASP A 184 3.53 -18.37 -7.97
N ALA A 185 2.85 -18.31 -9.12
CA ALA A 185 3.34 -17.59 -10.29
C ALA A 185 2.21 -16.99 -11.13
N ILE A 186 2.51 -15.89 -11.81
CA ILE A 186 1.63 -15.23 -12.77
C ILE A 186 2.39 -15.05 -14.08
N ARG A 187 1.81 -15.50 -15.19
CA ARG A 187 2.32 -15.24 -16.53
C ARG A 187 1.49 -14.18 -17.21
N VAL A 188 2.14 -13.12 -17.64
CA VAL A 188 1.52 -12.04 -18.42
C VAL A 188 2.04 -12.11 -19.86
N ARG A 189 1.12 -12.15 -20.83
CA ARG A 189 1.42 -12.13 -22.26
C ARG A 189 0.66 -10.98 -22.92
N SER A 190 1.40 -10.14 -23.60
CA SER A 190 0.87 -9.00 -24.33
C SER A 190 1.44 -8.97 -25.75
N LEU A 191 0.66 -9.41 -26.73
CA LEU A 191 1.12 -9.55 -28.11
C LEU A 191 0.47 -8.53 -29.07
N GLY A 192 -0.23 -7.53 -28.56
CA GLY A 192 -0.94 -6.55 -29.38
C GLY A 192 -1.26 -5.27 -28.64
N ALA A 193 -1.89 -4.34 -29.36
CA ALA A 193 -2.28 -3.05 -28.79
C ALA A 193 -3.27 -3.23 -27.62
N HIS A 194 -3.04 -2.48 -26.56
CA HIS A 194 -3.93 -2.40 -25.39
C HIS A 194 -5.09 -1.46 -25.65
N ARG A 195 -6.24 -1.75 -25.04
CA ARG A 195 -7.40 -0.85 -25.01
C ARG A 195 -7.31 0.04 -23.77
N ALA A 196 -7.84 1.24 -23.93
CA ALA A 196 -8.02 2.16 -22.82
C ALA A 196 -8.98 1.57 -21.77
N VAL A 197 -8.71 1.84 -20.49
CA VAL A 197 -9.57 1.43 -19.36
C VAL A 197 -9.72 2.55 -18.35
N THR A 198 -10.77 2.47 -17.55
CA THR A 198 -10.99 3.37 -16.41
C THR A 198 -10.76 2.62 -15.12
N PHE A 199 -10.02 3.21 -14.19
CA PHE A 199 -9.89 2.70 -12.84
C PHE A 199 -9.77 3.81 -11.79
N LYS A 200 -10.00 3.45 -10.55
CA LYS A 200 -9.81 4.31 -9.39
C LYS A 200 -8.99 3.59 -8.33
N THR A 201 -8.08 4.30 -7.70
CA THR A 201 -7.34 3.77 -6.56
C THR A 201 -8.25 3.66 -5.34
N GLN A 202 -8.11 2.59 -4.60
CA GLN A 202 -8.92 2.30 -3.41
C GLN A 202 -8.10 1.49 -2.41
N VAL A 203 -8.55 1.50 -1.14
CA VAL A 203 -8.06 0.56 -0.14
C VAL A 203 -8.30 -0.89 -0.58
N TYR A 204 -7.44 -1.78 -0.13
CA TYR A 204 -7.52 -3.21 -0.49
C TYR A 204 -8.92 -3.79 -0.17
N PRO A 205 -9.52 -4.61 -1.05
CA PRO A 205 -8.93 -5.23 -2.26
C PRO A 205 -9.07 -4.40 -3.56
N GLY A 206 -9.31 -3.09 -3.47
CA GLY A 206 -9.35 -2.23 -4.65
C GLY A 206 -7.98 -2.03 -5.31
N PHE A 207 -7.95 -1.26 -6.40
CA PHE A 207 -6.71 -1.02 -7.15
C PHE A 207 -5.71 -0.22 -6.29
N PRO A 208 -4.49 -0.74 -6.04
CA PRO A 208 -3.55 -0.09 -5.13
C PRO A 208 -2.97 1.19 -5.72
N THR A 209 -2.94 2.24 -4.91
CA THR A 209 -2.37 3.53 -5.31
C THR A 209 -0.88 3.43 -5.70
N ASP A 210 -0.14 2.45 -5.19
CA ASP A 210 1.26 2.21 -5.54
C ASP A 210 1.48 1.57 -6.93
N LEU A 211 0.43 1.11 -7.58
CA LEU A 211 0.45 0.67 -8.98
C LEU A 211 -0.16 1.70 -9.95
N GLN A 212 -0.61 2.83 -9.45
CA GLN A 212 -1.24 3.87 -10.26
C GLN A 212 -0.26 4.45 -11.28
N GLN A 213 0.98 4.77 -10.89
CA GLN A 213 1.98 5.36 -11.78
C GLN A 213 2.42 4.39 -12.89
N PRO A 214 2.86 3.16 -12.61
CA PRO A 214 3.17 2.19 -13.67
C PRO A 214 1.98 1.94 -14.59
N MET A 215 0.76 1.83 -14.05
CA MET A 215 -0.44 1.62 -14.84
C MET A 215 -0.74 2.83 -15.75
N SER A 216 -0.55 4.05 -15.24
CA SER A 216 -0.71 5.27 -16.04
C SER A 216 0.28 5.32 -17.20
N ALA A 217 1.51 4.84 -17.01
CA ALA A 217 2.51 4.72 -18.08
C ALA A 217 2.00 3.79 -19.20
N LEU A 218 1.53 2.60 -18.85
CA LEU A 218 0.93 1.67 -19.81
C LEU A 218 -0.26 2.30 -20.56
N LEU A 219 -1.10 3.08 -19.88
CA LEU A 219 -2.25 3.74 -20.48
C LEU A 219 -1.86 4.83 -21.48
N CYS A 220 -0.67 5.43 -21.38
CA CYS A 220 -0.21 6.44 -22.33
C CYS A 220 -0.07 5.90 -23.76
N THR A 221 0.07 4.58 -23.95
CA THR A 221 0.15 3.93 -25.27
C THR A 221 -1.09 3.08 -25.60
N ALA A 222 -2.09 3.04 -24.72
CA ALA A 222 -3.32 2.27 -24.96
C ALA A 222 -4.25 2.97 -25.96
N THR A 223 -4.88 2.21 -26.85
CA THR A 223 -5.81 2.75 -27.85
C THR A 223 -7.09 3.28 -27.21
N GLY A 224 -7.35 4.56 -27.34
CA GLY A 224 -8.53 5.26 -26.81
C GLY A 224 -8.19 6.21 -25.66
N THR A 225 -9.18 6.53 -24.85
CA THR A 225 -9.05 7.47 -23.73
C THR A 225 -9.31 6.73 -22.42
N SER A 226 -8.35 6.80 -21.52
CA SER A 226 -8.41 6.23 -20.17
C SER A 226 -8.70 7.30 -19.14
N THR A 227 -9.36 6.92 -18.06
CA THR A 227 -9.57 7.80 -16.89
C THR A 227 -9.03 7.13 -15.64
N VAL A 228 -8.20 7.85 -14.92
CA VAL A 228 -7.61 7.40 -13.65
C VAL A 228 -8.05 8.34 -12.54
N VAL A 229 -8.66 7.80 -11.49
CA VAL A 229 -9.06 8.56 -10.30
C VAL A 229 -8.20 8.14 -9.12
N GLU A 230 -7.45 9.09 -8.54
CA GLU A 230 -6.61 8.85 -7.36
C GLU A 230 -7.36 9.27 -6.10
N ASN A 231 -7.83 8.29 -5.31
CA ASN A 231 -8.64 8.54 -4.12
C ASN A 231 -7.86 8.48 -2.81
N ILE A 232 -6.57 8.13 -2.85
CA ILE A 232 -5.77 7.90 -1.64
C ILE A 232 -4.89 9.12 -1.32
N PHE A 233 -4.28 9.72 -2.36
CA PHE A 233 -3.38 10.86 -2.19
C PHE A 233 -3.75 12.03 -3.09
N GLU A 234 -3.61 13.26 -2.58
CA GLU A 234 -4.06 14.47 -3.28
C GLU A 234 -3.13 14.89 -4.42
N SER A 235 -1.85 14.53 -4.38
CA SER A 235 -0.83 15.06 -5.30
C SER A 235 0.00 13.95 -5.98
N ARG A 236 -0.66 12.90 -6.48
CA ARG A 236 0.05 11.72 -6.98
C ARG A 236 0.10 11.60 -8.51
N PHE A 237 -0.16 12.68 -9.24
CA PHE A 237 -0.09 12.71 -10.70
C PHE A 237 1.13 13.45 -11.28
N ARG A 238 2.10 13.85 -10.47
CA ARG A 238 3.29 14.60 -10.92
C ARG A 238 4.09 13.89 -12.02
N HIS A 239 4.17 12.55 -11.98
CA HIS A 239 4.83 11.75 -13.02
C HIS A 239 4.19 11.93 -14.41
N LEU A 240 2.91 12.27 -14.48
CA LEU A 240 2.23 12.48 -15.75
C LEU A 240 2.76 13.74 -16.47
N SER A 241 3.16 14.77 -15.73
CA SER A 241 3.82 15.95 -16.34
C SER A 241 5.18 15.58 -16.93
N GLU A 242 5.90 14.63 -16.34
CA GLU A 242 7.13 14.11 -16.92
C GLU A 242 6.85 13.24 -18.17
N MET A 243 5.76 12.48 -18.16
CA MET A 243 5.32 11.72 -19.34
C MET A 243 4.86 12.63 -20.49
N GLU A 244 4.29 13.81 -20.22
CA GLU A 244 4.00 14.81 -21.27
C GLU A 244 5.29 15.23 -22.00
N ARG A 245 6.43 15.34 -21.30
CA ARG A 245 7.72 15.61 -21.94
C ARG A 245 8.18 14.45 -22.83
N MET A 246 7.70 13.24 -22.58
CA MET A 246 7.92 12.07 -23.42
C MET A 246 6.87 11.94 -24.55
N GLY A 247 5.95 12.92 -24.68
CA GLY A 247 4.93 12.96 -25.73
C GLY A 247 3.57 12.37 -25.34
N ALA A 248 3.34 12.05 -24.08
CA ALA A 248 2.02 11.61 -23.61
C ALA A 248 1.00 12.76 -23.71
N ARG A 249 -0.25 12.40 -23.92
CA ARG A 249 -1.38 13.33 -23.93
C ARG A 249 -2.22 13.13 -22.68
N VAL A 250 -2.08 14.05 -21.74
CA VAL A 250 -2.72 13.95 -20.42
C VAL A 250 -3.45 15.26 -20.08
N ARG A 251 -4.55 15.13 -19.37
CA ARG A 251 -5.22 16.27 -18.72
C ARG A 251 -5.53 15.89 -17.30
N ILE A 252 -5.14 16.72 -16.34
CA ILE A 252 -5.34 16.47 -14.92
C ILE A 252 -6.37 17.47 -14.38
N TYR A 253 -7.40 16.94 -13.72
CA TYR A 253 -8.45 17.68 -13.04
C TYR A 253 -8.51 17.21 -11.58
N GLU A 254 -7.88 17.94 -10.68
CA GLU A 254 -7.79 17.58 -9.26
C GLU A 254 -7.23 16.15 -9.06
N GLN A 255 -8.05 15.22 -8.62
CA GLN A 255 -7.70 13.82 -8.41
C GLN A 255 -8.07 12.89 -9.58
N THR A 256 -8.31 13.47 -10.77
CA THR A 256 -8.65 12.70 -11.96
C THR A 256 -7.68 13.03 -13.10
N ALA A 257 -7.08 12.02 -13.69
CA ALA A 257 -6.30 12.14 -14.90
C ALA A 257 -7.04 11.50 -16.08
N VAL A 258 -7.10 12.22 -17.19
CA VAL A 258 -7.60 11.73 -18.49
C VAL A 258 -6.40 11.56 -19.39
N ILE A 259 -6.16 10.34 -19.86
CA ILE A 259 -4.99 9.94 -20.65
C ILE A 259 -5.48 9.50 -22.03
N GLU A 260 -5.11 10.24 -23.07
CA GLU A 260 -5.35 9.86 -24.46
C GLU A 260 -4.12 9.11 -24.98
N GLY A 261 -4.31 7.84 -25.37
CA GLY A 261 -3.20 7.01 -25.82
C GLY A 261 -2.55 7.53 -27.10
N VAL A 262 -1.23 7.44 -27.16
CA VAL A 262 -0.41 7.81 -28.32
C VAL A 262 0.25 6.56 -28.89
N PRO A 263 0.59 6.53 -30.19
CA PRO A 263 1.22 5.34 -30.79
C PRO A 263 2.57 4.97 -30.16
N GLN A 264 3.30 5.98 -29.67
CA GLN A 264 4.63 5.79 -29.09
C GLN A 264 5.01 6.99 -28.24
N LEU A 265 5.67 6.74 -27.12
CA LEU A 265 6.41 7.73 -26.33
C LEU A 265 7.85 7.84 -26.86
N HIS A 266 8.50 8.96 -26.60
CA HIS A 266 9.91 9.19 -26.98
C HIS A 266 10.76 9.50 -25.75
N GLY A 267 12.04 9.17 -25.80
CA GLY A 267 12.97 9.45 -24.69
C GLY A 267 13.11 10.94 -24.44
N ALA A 268 13.09 11.32 -23.17
CA ALA A 268 13.30 12.68 -22.69
C ALA A 268 14.10 12.67 -21.39
N ALA A 269 14.72 13.80 -21.04
CA ALA A 269 15.28 13.98 -19.71
C ALA A 269 14.13 14.23 -18.74
N VAL A 270 13.86 13.27 -17.85
CA VAL A 270 12.74 13.28 -16.89
C VAL A 270 13.24 13.14 -15.46
N GLU A 271 12.43 13.56 -14.50
CA GLU A 271 12.73 13.49 -13.08
C GLU A 271 11.79 12.51 -12.37
N ALA A 272 12.36 11.63 -11.53
CA ALA A 272 11.56 10.75 -10.68
C ALA A 272 10.93 11.56 -9.54
N THR A 273 9.66 11.90 -9.68
CA THR A 273 8.92 12.74 -8.73
C THR A 273 8.58 12.04 -7.41
N ASP A 274 8.50 10.72 -7.44
CA ASP A 274 8.33 9.85 -6.28
C ASP A 274 8.89 8.44 -6.55
N LEU A 275 8.88 7.57 -5.53
CA LEU A 275 9.44 6.22 -5.60
C LEU A 275 8.85 5.39 -6.77
N ARG A 276 7.54 5.42 -6.96
CA ARG A 276 6.85 4.61 -7.98
C ARG A 276 6.91 5.24 -9.37
N ALA A 277 6.95 6.57 -9.40
CA ALA A 277 7.18 7.31 -10.64
C ALA A 277 8.52 6.94 -11.29
N GLY A 278 9.57 6.72 -10.49
CA GLY A 278 10.87 6.29 -11.00
C GLY A 278 10.78 5.02 -11.86
N ALA A 279 10.06 4.00 -11.38
CA ALA A 279 9.84 2.77 -12.15
C ALA A 279 8.93 2.96 -13.38
N ALA A 280 7.99 3.91 -13.29
CA ALA A 280 7.03 4.17 -14.37
C ALA A 280 7.63 4.95 -15.56
N LEU A 281 8.72 5.72 -15.33
CA LEU A 281 9.36 6.57 -16.33
C LEU A 281 10.49 5.88 -17.12
N VAL A 282 10.89 4.68 -16.73
CA VAL A 282 11.91 3.86 -17.39
C VAL A 282 11.28 2.94 -18.42
#